data_4a1a8240610bfbc99a4c6bc342bfd040
#
_entry.id   4a1a8240610bfbc99a4c6bc342bfd040
#
_cell.length_a   1.000
_cell.length_b   1.000
_cell.length_c   1.000
_cell.angle_alpha   90.00
_cell.angle_beta   90.00
_cell.angle_gamma   90.00
#
_symmetry.space_group_name_H-M   'P 1'
#
loop_
_entity.id
_entity.type
_entity.pdbx_description
1 polymer ?
#
loop_
_entity_poly.entity_id
_entity_poly.type
_entity_poly.pdbx_seq_one_letter_code
_entity_poly.pdbx_strand_id
1 'polypeptide(L)'
;MNSTRITGDDTSRVSMCVGLSVAVVLIVGVLYLVFASHALTSETGFDPNRPVPSNSVLRSRLKPDQYHVTRENGTETAFQNEYWNNVRPGIYVDVITGEPLFCSLDKFDGGTGRPTFSKPISKDSIVEKDDSSYDMHRIEVRAKHSDAHLGHLVVDSTSPTGQRYAVNSAAFRFVPTDSMQRDGYAAFLSLVTPVAVK
;
A
#
# COMPACT_ATOMS: atom_id res chain seq x y z
N MET A 1 -8.00 -25.55 80.36
CA MET A 1 -9.03 -25.26 79.34
C MET A 1 -8.72 -23.88 78.75
N ASN A 2 -8.00 -23.82 77.63
CA ASN A 2 -7.75 -22.58 76.91
C ASN A 2 -8.26 -22.76 75.51
N SER A 3 -9.38 -22.08 75.21
CA SER A 3 -9.95 -22.06 73.88
C SER A 3 -9.41 -20.87 73.10
N THR A 4 -8.55 -21.14 72.13
CA THR A 4 -8.01 -20.11 71.24
C THR A 4 -9.08 -19.86 70.13
N ARG A 5 -9.70 -18.66 70.15
CA ARG A 5 -10.55 -18.15 69.06
C ARG A 5 -9.63 -17.80 67.90
N ILE A 6 -9.81 -18.48 66.79
CA ILE A 6 -9.26 -18.11 65.48
C ILE A 6 -10.18 -17.02 64.93
N THR A 7 -9.64 -15.81 64.79
CA THR A 7 -10.36 -14.61 64.27
C THR A 7 -10.49 -14.66 62.77
N GLY A 8 -11.70 -14.37 62.27
CA GLY A 8 -12.11 -14.45 60.89
C GLY A 8 -11.60 -13.35 59.93
N ASP A 9 -10.34 -12.89 60.08
CA ASP A 9 -9.77 -11.77 59.30
C ASP A 9 -8.88 -12.23 58.13
N ASP A 10 -8.51 -13.53 58.12
CA ASP A 10 -7.55 -14.02 57.11
C ASP A 10 -8.23 -14.40 55.76
N THR A 11 -9.50 -14.78 55.79
CA THR A 11 -10.24 -15.15 54.60
C THR A 11 -10.64 -13.94 53.73
N SER A 12 -10.85 -12.77 54.33
CA SER A 12 -11.18 -11.53 53.63
C SER A 12 -9.98 -10.97 52.82
N ARG A 13 -8.79 -11.06 53.40
CA ARG A 13 -7.53 -10.61 52.77
C ARG A 13 -7.15 -11.50 51.58
N VAL A 14 -7.29 -12.81 51.70
CA VAL A 14 -7.02 -13.75 50.59
C VAL A 14 -7.99 -13.56 49.47
N SER A 15 -9.29 -13.37 49.75
CA SER A 15 -10.32 -13.11 48.75
C SER A 15 -10.09 -11.79 47.98
N MET A 16 -9.65 -10.74 48.70
CA MET A 16 -9.35 -9.43 48.10
C MET A 16 -8.11 -9.48 47.22
N CYS A 17 -7.06 -10.22 47.60
CA CYS A 17 -5.84 -10.39 46.81
C CYS A 17 -6.11 -11.20 45.52
N VAL A 18 -6.92 -12.25 45.58
CA VAL A 18 -7.30 -13.06 44.44
C VAL A 18 -8.15 -12.25 43.46
N GLY A 19 -9.12 -11.47 43.94
CA GLY A 19 -9.95 -10.58 43.11
C GLY A 19 -9.14 -9.52 42.39
N LEU A 20 -8.15 -8.91 43.10
CA LEU A 20 -7.26 -7.90 42.51
C LEU A 20 -6.35 -8.50 41.40
N SER A 21 -5.84 -9.71 41.63
CA SER A 21 -4.98 -10.41 40.65
C SER A 21 -5.76 -10.78 39.38
N VAL A 22 -7.00 -11.25 39.48
CA VAL A 22 -7.87 -11.57 38.33
C VAL A 22 -8.21 -10.31 37.55
N ALA A 23 -8.54 -9.21 38.22
CA ALA A 23 -8.84 -7.94 37.57
C ALA A 23 -7.63 -7.39 36.76
N VAL A 24 -6.43 -7.49 37.33
CA VAL A 24 -5.18 -7.06 36.63
C VAL A 24 -4.94 -7.91 35.39
N VAL A 25 -5.09 -9.23 35.47
CA VAL A 25 -4.92 -10.13 34.31
C VAL A 25 -5.94 -9.82 33.21
N LEU A 26 -7.19 -9.55 33.58
CA LEU A 26 -8.22 -9.16 32.59
C LEU A 26 -7.91 -7.82 31.94
N ILE A 27 -7.46 -6.80 32.68
CA ILE A 27 -7.09 -5.50 32.14
C ILE A 27 -5.90 -5.62 31.20
N VAL A 28 -4.85 -6.37 31.58
CA VAL A 28 -3.69 -6.61 30.74
C VAL A 28 -4.09 -7.37 29.47
N GLY A 29 -4.97 -8.37 29.58
CA GLY A 29 -5.51 -9.12 28.44
C GLY A 29 -6.31 -8.23 27.48
N VAL A 30 -7.17 -7.35 27.99
CA VAL A 30 -7.92 -6.39 27.17
C VAL A 30 -7.00 -5.36 26.50
N LEU A 31 -6.03 -4.82 27.24
CA LEU A 31 -5.02 -3.93 26.69
C LEU A 31 -4.20 -4.62 25.60
N TYR A 32 -3.79 -5.86 25.80
CA TYR A 32 -3.08 -6.62 24.78
C TYR A 32 -3.94 -6.85 23.53
N LEU A 33 -5.23 -7.21 23.68
CA LEU A 33 -6.15 -7.37 22.54
C LEU A 33 -6.40 -6.05 21.81
N VAL A 34 -6.54 -4.93 22.52
CA VAL A 34 -6.68 -3.60 21.93
C VAL A 34 -5.40 -3.21 21.19
N PHE A 35 -4.21 -3.42 21.78
CA PHE A 35 -2.93 -3.16 21.12
C PHE A 35 -2.71 -4.08 19.91
N ALA A 36 -3.03 -5.36 20.02
CA ALA A 36 -2.93 -6.31 18.92
C ALA A 36 -3.89 -5.96 17.77
N SER A 37 -5.12 -5.54 18.07
CA SER A 37 -6.06 -5.07 17.05
C SER A 37 -5.60 -3.78 16.37
N HIS A 38 -5.01 -2.83 17.08
CA HIS A 38 -4.43 -1.63 16.50
C HIS A 38 -3.19 -1.93 15.64
N ALA A 39 -2.34 -2.86 16.07
CA ALA A 39 -1.19 -3.29 15.28
C ALA A 39 -1.60 -4.00 13.98
N LEU A 40 -2.72 -4.73 13.98
CA LEU A 40 -3.24 -5.40 12.79
C LEU A 40 -3.97 -4.45 11.82
N THR A 41 -4.50 -3.31 12.30
CA THR A 41 -5.18 -2.32 11.44
C THR A 41 -4.26 -1.26 10.86
N SER A 42 -3.02 -1.13 11.35
CA SER A 42 -2.11 -0.05 10.96
C SER A 42 -1.27 -0.30 9.71
N GLU A 43 -1.30 -1.51 9.12
CA GLU A 43 -0.49 -1.83 7.94
C GLU A 43 -1.28 -1.94 6.62
N THR A 44 -2.61 -1.87 6.66
CA THR A 44 -3.44 -1.97 5.45
C THR A 44 -3.75 -0.59 4.88
N GLY A 45 -3.58 -0.45 3.56
CA GLY A 45 -3.87 0.77 2.83
C GLY A 45 -2.75 1.81 2.86
N PHE A 46 -3.04 2.95 2.24
CA PHE A 46 -2.15 4.10 2.17
C PHE A 46 -2.42 5.07 3.34
N ASP A 47 -1.36 5.44 4.03
CA ASP A 47 -1.37 6.49 5.06
C ASP A 47 -0.37 7.60 4.64
N PRO A 48 -0.85 8.81 4.29
CA PRO A 48 0.02 9.91 3.87
C PRO A 48 0.96 10.43 4.98
N ASN A 49 0.68 10.10 6.24
CA ASN A 49 1.53 10.50 7.36
C ASN A 49 2.61 9.46 7.69
N ARG A 50 2.55 8.28 7.08
CA ARG A 50 3.56 7.25 7.30
C ARG A 50 4.87 7.65 6.63
N PRO A 51 6.00 7.71 7.39
CA PRO A 51 7.27 8.09 6.81
C PRO A 51 7.75 7.07 5.79
N VAL A 52 8.32 7.56 4.69
CA VAL A 52 8.95 6.69 3.68
C VAL A 52 10.20 6.04 4.29
N PRO A 53 10.36 4.71 4.19
CA PRO A 53 11.54 4.04 4.72
C PRO A 53 12.83 4.51 4.02
N SER A 54 13.94 4.48 4.75
CA SER A 54 15.25 4.80 4.19
C SER A 54 15.66 3.81 3.08
N ASN A 55 16.57 4.22 2.20
CA ASN A 55 17.05 3.35 1.11
C ASN A 55 17.68 2.04 1.62
N SER A 56 18.32 2.03 2.78
CA SER A 56 18.86 0.81 3.38
C SER A 56 17.76 -0.19 3.76
N VAL A 57 16.66 0.32 4.33
CA VAL A 57 15.48 -0.49 4.64
C VAL A 57 14.78 -0.97 3.36
N LEU A 58 14.62 -0.08 2.36
CA LEU A 58 14.00 -0.44 1.09
C LEU A 58 14.80 -1.51 0.36
N ARG A 59 16.14 -1.45 0.39
CA ARG A 59 17.01 -2.46 -0.23
C ARG A 59 16.83 -3.86 0.36
N SER A 60 16.49 -3.95 1.65
CA SER A 60 16.21 -5.23 2.32
C SER A 60 14.77 -5.72 2.15
N ARG A 61 13.80 -4.82 1.89
CA ARG A 61 12.36 -5.13 1.82
C ARG A 61 11.87 -5.39 0.40
N LEU A 62 12.40 -4.66 -0.57
CA LEU A 62 11.98 -4.76 -1.97
C LEU A 62 12.72 -5.91 -2.66
N LYS A 63 12.07 -6.51 -3.65
CA LYS A 63 12.74 -7.41 -4.59
C LYS A 63 13.82 -6.62 -5.36
N PRO A 64 14.89 -7.26 -5.86
CA PRO A 64 15.95 -6.57 -6.60
C PRO A 64 15.42 -5.67 -7.73
N ASP A 65 14.48 -6.18 -8.55
CA ASP A 65 13.89 -5.43 -9.67
C ASP A 65 13.06 -4.23 -9.19
N GLN A 66 12.33 -4.40 -8.08
CA GLN A 66 11.56 -3.30 -7.48
C GLN A 66 12.49 -2.19 -6.99
N TYR A 67 13.57 -2.54 -6.32
CA TYR A 67 14.56 -1.55 -5.86
C TYR A 67 15.25 -0.87 -7.04
N HIS A 68 15.69 -1.66 -8.03
CA HIS A 68 16.34 -1.15 -9.24
C HIS A 68 15.46 -0.14 -9.98
N VAL A 69 14.18 -0.47 -10.18
CA VAL A 69 13.23 0.44 -10.85
C VAL A 69 12.96 1.67 -10.01
N THR A 70 12.55 1.49 -8.75
CA THR A 70 12.00 2.61 -7.95
C THR A 70 13.06 3.55 -7.41
N ARG A 71 14.29 3.07 -7.14
CA ARG A 71 15.36 3.84 -6.48
C ARG A 71 16.58 4.12 -7.34
N GLU A 72 16.81 3.32 -8.37
CA GLU A 72 17.94 3.46 -9.28
C GLU A 72 17.50 3.89 -10.70
N ASN A 73 16.21 4.27 -10.87
CA ASN A 73 15.60 4.70 -12.13
C ASN A 73 15.74 3.67 -13.26
N GLY A 74 15.73 2.38 -12.88
CA GLY A 74 15.82 1.27 -13.82
C GLY A 74 14.57 1.10 -14.67
N THR A 75 14.69 0.27 -15.69
CA THR A 75 13.59 -0.11 -16.57
C THR A 75 13.51 -1.62 -16.66
N GLU A 76 12.33 -2.19 -16.42
CA GLU A 76 12.09 -3.63 -16.53
C GLU A 76 12.05 -4.10 -17.99
N THR A 77 12.23 -5.41 -18.19
CA THR A 77 12.17 -6.03 -19.52
C THR A 77 10.74 -6.01 -20.07
N ALA A 78 10.58 -5.55 -21.31
CA ALA A 78 9.30 -5.56 -22.01
C ALA A 78 8.76 -6.99 -22.16
N PHE A 79 7.45 -7.17 -21.97
CA PHE A 79 6.73 -8.46 -22.05
C PHE A 79 7.16 -9.52 -21.03
N GLN A 80 8.12 -9.21 -20.15
CA GLN A 80 8.61 -10.10 -19.09
C GLN A 80 8.44 -9.46 -17.72
N ASN A 81 7.25 -8.91 -17.45
CA ASN A 81 6.92 -8.25 -16.19
C ASN A 81 5.49 -8.60 -15.77
N GLU A 82 5.15 -8.35 -14.51
CA GLU A 82 3.96 -8.92 -13.87
C GLU A 82 2.63 -8.36 -14.41
N TYR A 83 2.60 -7.09 -14.84
CA TYR A 83 1.33 -6.41 -15.10
C TYR A 83 1.13 -5.92 -16.54
N TRP A 84 2.03 -6.19 -17.48
CA TRP A 84 1.87 -5.72 -18.86
C TRP A 84 0.54 -6.20 -19.47
N ASN A 85 0.15 -7.45 -19.23
CA ASN A 85 -1.07 -8.07 -19.74
C ASN A 85 -2.14 -8.30 -18.66
N ASN A 86 -2.01 -7.70 -17.47
CA ASN A 86 -3.00 -7.83 -16.42
C ASN A 86 -4.28 -7.07 -16.80
N VAL A 87 -5.40 -7.79 -16.95
CA VAL A 87 -6.73 -7.26 -17.32
C VAL A 87 -7.72 -7.33 -16.14
N ARG A 88 -7.29 -7.75 -14.97
CA ARG A 88 -8.15 -7.85 -13.79
C ARG A 88 -8.59 -6.47 -13.31
N PRO A 89 -9.86 -6.30 -12.85
CA PRO A 89 -10.31 -5.05 -12.26
C PRO A 89 -9.65 -4.82 -10.90
N GLY A 90 -9.18 -3.59 -10.66
CA GLY A 90 -8.47 -3.20 -9.44
C GLY A 90 -7.66 -1.93 -9.61
N ILE A 91 -6.82 -1.64 -8.63
CA ILE A 91 -5.93 -0.48 -8.62
C ILE A 91 -4.46 -0.92 -8.53
N TYR A 92 -3.58 -0.06 -9.04
CA TYR A 92 -2.13 -0.19 -8.96
C TYR A 92 -1.63 0.83 -7.95
N VAL A 93 -1.02 0.35 -6.87
CA VAL A 93 -0.51 1.17 -5.78
C VAL A 93 1.00 1.16 -5.76
N ASP A 94 1.61 2.24 -5.30
CA ASP A 94 3.06 2.33 -5.10
C ASP A 94 3.56 1.17 -4.23
N VAL A 95 4.57 0.46 -4.69
CA VAL A 95 5.12 -0.71 -3.98
C VAL A 95 5.77 -0.35 -2.65
N ILE A 96 6.20 0.91 -2.46
CA ILE A 96 6.88 1.41 -1.26
C ILE A 96 5.88 1.83 -0.18
N THR A 97 4.89 2.65 -0.54
CA THR A 97 3.99 3.31 0.41
C THR A 97 2.55 2.81 0.35
N GLY A 98 2.17 2.13 -0.74
CA GLY A 98 0.79 1.74 -0.98
C GLY A 98 -0.08 2.88 -1.52
N GLU A 99 0.48 4.04 -1.92
CA GLU A 99 -0.28 5.15 -2.51
C GLU A 99 -1.01 4.70 -3.79
N PRO A 100 -2.35 4.93 -3.92
CA PRO A 100 -3.09 4.60 -5.13
C PRO A 100 -2.67 5.49 -6.29
N LEU A 101 -2.16 4.89 -7.37
CA LEU A 101 -1.58 5.62 -8.50
C LEU A 101 -2.39 5.48 -9.78
N PHE A 102 -2.76 4.26 -10.16
CA PHE A 102 -3.49 4.00 -11.42
C PHE A 102 -4.65 3.02 -11.22
N CYS A 103 -5.64 3.13 -12.12
CA CYS A 103 -6.84 2.30 -12.13
C CYS A 103 -6.85 1.38 -13.36
N SER A 104 -7.36 0.16 -13.21
CA SER A 104 -7.49 -0.81 -14.31
C SER A 104 -8.38 -0.33 -15.44
N LEU A 105 -9.37 0.54 -15.19
CA LEU A 105 -10.25 1.10 -16.23
C LEU A 105 -9.52 2.10 -17.14
N ASP A 106 -8.41 2.68 -16.68
CA ASP A 106 -7.59 3.60 -17.46
C ASP A 106 -6.41 2.88 -18.14
N LYS A 107 -6.28 1.56 -17.94
CA LYS A 107 -5.23 0.72 -18.54
C LYS A 107 -5.60 0.34 -19.97
N PHE A 108 -4.62 0.39 -20.87
CA PHE A 108 -4.76 -0.05 -22.26
C PHE A 108 -3.45 -0.69 -22.77
N ASP A 109 -3.50 -1.35 -23.92
CA ASP A 109 -2.31 -1.89 -24.56
C ASP A 109 -1.59 -0.77 -25.33
N GLY A 110 -0.47 -0.30 -24.81
CA GLY A 110 0.39 0.69 -25.45
C GLY A 110 1.46 0.09 -26.37
N GLY A 111 1.43 -1.22 -26.62
CA GLY A 111 2.39 -1.91 -27.48
C GLY A 111 3.83 -1.98 -26.97
N THR A 112 4.08 -1.51 -25.72
CA THR A 112 5.44 -1.40 -25.17
C THR A 112 5.87 -2.62 -24.37
N GLY A 113 4.95 -3.55 -24.10
CA GLY A 113 5.19 -4.69 -23.21
C GLY A 113 5.36 -4.30 -21.73
N ARG A 114 4.87 -3.09 -21.36
CA ARG A 114 4.79 -2.59 -19.97
C ARG A 114 3.37 -2.09 -19.70
N PRO A 115 2.94 -2.02 -18.42
CA PRO A 115 1.66 -1.44 -18.08
C PRO A 115 1.56 -0.01 -18.62
N THR A 116 0.43 0.28 -19.26
CA THR A 116 0.20 1.58 -19.88
C THR A 116 -1.16 2.12 -19.46
N PHE A 117 -1.21 3.38 -19.04
CA PHE A 117 -2.43 4.03 -18.56
C PHE A 117 -2.65 5.37 -19.27
N SER A 118 -3.93 5.73 -19.46
CA SER A 118 -4.30 7.01 -20.07
C SER A 118 -4.22 8.19 -19.08
N LYS A 119 -4.35 7.91 -17.78
CA LYS A 119 -4.25 8.90 -16.70
C LYS A 119 -3.98 8.23 -15.34
N PRO A 120 -3.44 8.95 -14.36
CA PRO A 120 -3.41 8.52 -12.96
C PRO A 120 -4.79 8.64 -12.30
N ILE A 121 -4.98 8.00 -11.13
CA ILE A 121 -6.16 8.18 -10.27
C ILE A 121 -6.30 9.65 -9.83
N SER A 122 -5.19 10.26 -9.43
CA SER A 122 -5.10 11.69 -9.14
C SER A 122 -3.79 12.24 -9.71
N LYS A 123 -3.84 13.44 -10.29
CA LYS A 123 -2.61 14.15 -10.68
C LYS A 123 -1.76 14.55 -9.47
N ASP A 124 -2.38 14.66 -8.29
CA ASP A 124 -1.68 14.97 -7.05
C ASP A 124 -0.87 13.78 -6.49
N SER A 125 -1.07 12.56 -6.99
CA SER A 125 -0.32 11.37 -6.55
C SER A 125 0.98 11.15 -7.33
N ILE A 126 1.23 11.93 -8.39
CA ILE A 126 2.42 11.81 -9.22
C ILE A 126 3.16 13.15 -9.35
N VAL A 127 4.43 13.07 -9.72
CA VAL A 127 5.27 14.20 -10.10
C VAL A 127 5.85 13.93 -11.48
N GLU A 128 5.74 14.90 -12.37
CA GLU A 128 6.32 14.90 -13.70
C GLU A 128 7.59 15.73 -13.69
N LYS A 129 8.71 15.18 -14.18
CA LYS A 129 10.02 15.84 -14.24
C LYS A 129 10.61 15.71 -15.64
N ASP A 130 11.24 16.76 -16.13
CA ASP A 130 12.00 16.68 -17.38
C ASP A 130 13.15 15.68 -17.24
N ASP A 131 13.23 14.75 -18.20
CA ASP A 131 14.32 13.76 -18.31
C ASP A 131 15.01 13.93 -19.67
N SER A 132 16.22 14.45 -19.65
CA SER A 132 17.08 14.61 -20.81
C SER A 132 18.19 13.54 -20.89
N SER A 133 18.09 12.46 -20.14
CA SER A 133 19.05 11.35 -20.20
C SER A 133 19.02 10.64 -21.56
N TYR A 134 20.14 10.04 -21.95
CA TYR A 134 20.30 9.27 -23.19
C TYR A 134 19.99 10.07 -24.48
N ASP A 135 20.25 11.38 -24.49
CA ASP A 135 19.97 12.30 -25.60
C ASP A 135 18.50 12.30 -26.03
N MET A 136 17.57 11.94 -25.14
CA MET A 136 16.13 11.96 -25.34
C MET A 136 15.48 13.01 -24.45
N HIS A 137 14.47 13.71 -24.98
CA HIS A 137 13.59 14.57 -24.18
C HIS A 137 12.34 13.80 -23.81
N ARG A 138 12.21 13.45 -22.55
CA ARG A 138 11.08 12.70 -22.00
C ARG A 138 10.57 13.38 -20.72
N ILE A 139 9.39 13.00 -20.29
CA ILE A 139 8.87 13.39 -18.98
C ILE A 139 8.91 12.16 -18.09
N GLU A 140 9.76 12.15 -17.09
CA GLU A 140 9.80 11.13 -16.05
C GLU A 140 8.57 11.27 -15.16
N VAL A 141 7.94 10.14 -14.82
CA VAL A 141 6.83 10.07 -13.87
C VAL A 141 7.29 9.38 -12.60
N ARG A 142 7.08 10.05 -11.46
CA ARG A 142 7.43 9.55 -10.13
C ARG A 142 6.21 9.55 -9.21
N ALA A 143 6.16 8.62 -8.24
CA ALA A 143 5.18 8.68 -7.16
C ALA A 143 5.49 9.88 -6.26
N LYS A 144 4.48 10.69 -5.93
CA LYS A 144 4.70 11.93 -5.17
C LYS A 144 5.19 11.67 -3.75
N HIS A 145 4.61 10.70 -3.06
CA HIS A 145 4.92 10.46 -1.66
C HIS A 145 6.26 9.75 -1.47
N SER A 146 6.53 8.70 -2.23
CA SER A 146 7.76 7.90 -2.09
C SER A 146 8.95 8.42 -2.90
N ASP A 147 8.72 9.32 -3.86
CA ASP A 147 9.68 9.68 -4.91
C ASP A 147 10.21 8.46 -5.69
N ALA A 148 9.38 7.41 -5.81
CA ALA A 148 9.72 6.24 -6.62
C ALA A 148 9.64 6.56 -8.11
N HIS A 149 10.65 6.17 -8.89
CA HIS A 149 10.56 6.18 -10.35
C HIS A 149 9.48 5.19 -10.80
N LEU A 150 8.52 5.65 -11.62
CA LEU A 150 7.44 4.82 -12.17
C LEU A 150 7.67 4.48 -13.64
N GLY A 151 8.15 5.43 -14.43
CA GLY A 151 8.31 5.34 -15.87
C GLY A 151 8.28 6.71 -16.52
N HIS A 152 7.65 6.80 -17.72
CA HIS A 152 7.62 8.04 -18.49
C HIS A 152 6.24 8.33 -19.07
N LEU A 153 5.95 9.62 -19.19
CA LEU A 153 4.82 10.15 -19.92
C LEU A 153 5.24 10.40 -21.38
N VAL A 154 4.40 9.94 -22.31
CA VAL A 154 4.60 10.09 -23.75
C VAL A 154 3.35 10.68 -24.37
N VAL A 155 3.49 11.58 -25.34
CA VAL A 155 2.38 12.02 -26.18
C VAL A 155 1.98 10.87 -27.10
N ASP A 156 0.70 10.52 -27.08
CA ASP A 156 0.16 9.39 -27.84
C ASP A 156 -1.26 9.71 -28.34
N SER A 157 -1.40 9.96 -29.61
CA SER A 157 -2.68 10.28 -30.24
C SER A 157 -3.68 9.11 -30.22
N THR A 158 -3.23 7.88 -29.95
CA THR A 158 -4.10 6.70 -29.83
C THR A 158 -4.68 6.54 -28.42
N SER A 159 -4.11 7.25 -27.43
CA SER A 159 -4.62 7.27 -26.06
C SER A 159 -5.91 8.11 -25.98
N PRO A 160 -6.90 7.72 -25.16
CA PRO A 160 -8.12 8.50 -24.95
C PRO A 160 -7.88 9.95 -24.45
N THR A 161 -6.75 10.20 -23.83
CA THR A 161 -6.39 11.54 -23.28
C THR A 161 -5.32 12.26 -24.09
N GLY A 162 -4.83 11.67 -25.19
CA GLY A 162 -3.68 12.19 -25.94
C GLY A 162 -2.34 11.96 -25.25
N GLN A 163 -2.32 11.31 -24.09
CA GLN A 163 -1.15 11.03 -23.29
C GLN A 163 -1.10 9.56 -22.87
N ARG A 164 0.09 9.04 -22.66
CA ARG A 164 0.34 7.67 -22.27
C ARG A 164 1.37 7.62 -21.14
N TYR A 165 0.97 7.09 -19.99
CA TYR A 165 1.86 6.76 -18.89
C TYR A 165 2.38 5.34 -19.09
N ALA A 166 3.57 5.20 -19.67
CA ALA A 166 4.26 3.92 -19.85
C ALA A 166 5.11 3.67 -18.62
N VAL A 167 4.69 2.75 -17.75
CA VAL A 167 5.23 2.57 -16.42
C VAL A 167 5.72 1.14 -16.18
N ASN A 168 6.54 0.94 -15.14
CA ASN A 168 7.12 -0.35 -14.82
C ASN A 168 6.27 -1.11 -13.82
N SER A 169 5.96 -2.38 -14.07
CA SER A 169 5.26 -3.28 -13.14
C SER A 169 5.93 -3.35 -11.78
N ALA A 170 7.26 -3.36 -11.76
CA ALA A 170 8.05 -3.48 -10.54
C ALA A 170 7.85 -2.30 -9.56
N ALA A 171 7.36 -1.14 -10.06
CA ALA A 171 7.03 0.01 -9.20
C ALA A 171 5.70 -0.16 -8.47
N PHE A 172 4.91 -1.18 -8.77
CA PHE A 172 3.55 -1.34 -8.26
C PHE A 172 3.33 -2.63 -7.48
N ARG A 173 2.28 -2.58 -6.65
CA ARG A 173 1.50 -3.72 -6.19
C ARG A 173 0.08 -3.59 -6.75
N PHE A 174 -0.43 -4.64 -7.37
CA PHE A 174 -1.82 -4.68 -7.82
C PHE A 174 -2.74 -5.10 -6.68
N VAL A 175 -3.84 -4.36 -6.48
CA VAL A 175 -4.89 -4.66 -5.52
C VAL A 175 -6.17 -4.95 -6.28
N PRO A 176 -6.58 -6.23 -6.40
CA PRO A 176 -7.80 -6.59 -7.11
C PRO A 176 -9.04 -6.14 -6.34
N THR A 177 -10.13 -5.90 -7.04
CA THR A 177 -11.39 -5.37 -6.47
C THR A 177 -11.89 -6.13 -5.26
N ASP A 178 -11.78 -7.47 -5.27
CA ASP A 178 -12.22 -8.36 -4.18
C ASP A 178 -11.38 -8.21 -2.90
N SER A 179 -10.18 -7.69 -3.01
CA SER A 179 -9.27 -7.44 -1.88
C SER A 179 -9.30 -5.99 -1.38
N MET A 180 -9.81 -5.04 -2.16
CA MET A 180 -9.69 -3.60 -1.87
C MET A 180 -10.26 -3.21 -0.50
N GLN A 181 -11.39 -3.80 -0.09
CA GLN A 181 -11.98 -3.48 1.20
C GLN A 181 -11.09 -3.96 2.36
N ARG A 182 -10.64 -5.21 2.29
CA ARG A 182 -9.76 -5.81 3.31
C ARG A 182 -8.42 -5.10 3.39
N ASP A 183 -7.90 -4.69 2.23
CA ASP A 183 -6.56 -4.11 2.09
C ASP A 183 -6.55 -2.58 2.28
N GLY A 184 -7.66 -1.98 2.78
CA GLY A 184 -7.73 -0.57 3.15
C GLY A 184 -7.98 0.40 1.99
N TYR A 185 -8.47 -0.09 0.84
CA TYR A 185 -8.75 0.72 -0.37
C TYR A 185 -10.23 0.80 -0.72
N ALA A 186 -11.14 0.61 0.24
CA ALA A 186 -12.58 0.63 0.01
C ALA A 186 -13.09 1.92 -0.67
N ALA A 187 -12.47 3.07 -0.37
CA ALA A 187 -12.82 4.36 -0.96
C ALA A 187 -12.63 4.42 -2.49
N PHE A 188 -11.83 3.51 -3.07
CA PHE A 188 -11.52 3.47 -4.49
C PHE A 188 -12.36 2.45 -5.27
N LEU A 189 -13.28 1.71 -4.60
CA LEU A 189 -14.12 0.69 -5.25
C LEU A 189 -14.96 1.26 -6.39
N SER A 190 -15.47 2.48 -6.24
CA SER A 190 -16.27 3.16 -7.28
C SER A 190 -15.49 3.41 -8.58
N LEU A 191 -14.15 3.53 -8.50
CA LEU A 191 -13.29 3.77 -9.66
C LEU A 191 -13.09 2.54 -10.53
N VAL A 192 -13.29 1.33 -9.98
CA VAL A 192 -13.04 0.05 -10.67
C VAL A 192 -14.33 -0.69 -11.02
N THR A 193 -15.48 -0.16 -10.60
CA THR A 193 -16.80 -0.72 -10.92
C THR A 193 -17.32 0.01 -12.16
N PRO A 194 -17.56 -0.67 -13.29
CA PRO A 194 -18.18 -0.04 -14.45
C PRO A 194 -19.53 0.57 -14.04
N VAL A 195 -19.76 1.84 -14.38
CA VAL A 195 -21.08 2.45 -14.21
C VAL A 195 -22.03 1.69 -15.14
N ALA A 196 -23.02 1.01 -14.57
CA ALA A 196 -24.07 0.40 -15.38
C ALA A 196 -24.80 1.51 -16.13
N VAL A 197 -24.52 1.66 -17.43
CA VAL A 197 -25.27 2.54 -18.30
C VAL A 197 -26.67 1.94 -18.42
N LYS A 198 -27.66 2.64 -17.86
CA LYS A 198 -29.09 2.29 -18.01
C LYS A 198 -29.57 2.70 -19.39
#